data_be3efa281eb96030095619b3050b816e
#
_entry.id   be3efa281eb96030095619b3050b816e
#
_cell.length_a   1.000
_cell.length_b   1.000
_cell.length_c   1.000
_cell.angle_alpha   90.00
_cell.angle_beta   90.00
_cell.angle_gamma   90.00
#
_symmetry.space_group_name_H-M   'P 1'
#
loop_
_entity.id
_entity.type
_entity.pdbx_description
1 polymer ?
#
loop_
_entity_poly.entity_id
_entity_poly.type
_entity_poly.pdbx_seq_one_letter_code
_entity_poly.pdbx_strand_id
1 'polypeptide(L)'
;MRLSGPILMFLAQVAFTVMVVFVKIAREELSTFEVALWRSVVAVPVLMLMYRNLSWQISDKKTIFLRVTLGFGALCSFFGAAKGLYIADLSLISKIQPILVALLAPILIGSSEKASPKLWGLMSLAMVGCAILLAPSLEVGSIYGLLAVMAAIFSAHAHVFIRRLRKEHPGIIVLWFQGGSGILAMLACLLTLGTIPLPPNHLWLPLVGVGLMATLGQLLMTLAYKRTKAATVAIASYAGPLVAVGADVVAFNVFPTWNVYVGGSIVVLAGVLLL
;
A
#
# COMPACT_ATOMS: atom_id res chain seq x y z
N MET A 1 11.72 13.71 19.58
CA MET A 1 12.08 13.78 18.14
C MET A 1 10.88 13.41 17.28
N ARG A 2 10.54 14.21 16.26
CA ARG A 2 9.46 13.85 15.32
C ARG A 2 10.05 12.98 14.21
N LEU A 3 9.57 11.76 14.04
CA LEU A 3 10.00 10.84 12.97
C LEU A 3 9.90 11.49 11.59
N SER A 4 10.91 11.29 10.72
CA SER A 4 10.90 11.77 9.34
C SER A 4 9.91 11.00 8.47
N GLY A 5 9.52 11.55 7.30
CA GLY A 5 8.60 10.88 6.37
C GLY A 5 9.09 9.51 5.89
N PRO A 6 10.35 9.36 5.46
CA PRO A 6 10.92 8.06 5.09
C PRO A 6 10.83 7.01 6.20
N ILE A 7 11.16 7.37 7.45
CA ILE A 7 11.07 6.45 8.60
C ILE A 7 9.61 6.02 8.83
N LEU A 8 8.66 6.97 8.78
CA LEU A 8 7.24 6.65 8.90
C LEU A 8 6.77 5.72 7.79
N MET A 9 7.26 5.90 6.56
CA MET A 9 6.92 5.02 5.44
C MET A 9 7.54 3.63 5.62
N PHE A 10 8.77 3.53 6.11
CA PHE A 10 9.38 2.24 6.45
C PHE A 10 8.54 1.48 7.49
N LEU A 11 8.14 2.14 8.59
CA LEU A 11 7.26 1.54 9.60
C LEU A 11 5.89 1.15 9.01
N ALA A 12 5.37 1.93 8.06
CA ALA A 12 4.16 1.58 7.33
C ALA A 12 4.35 0.29 6.52
N GLN A 13 5.51 0.09 5.86
CA GLN A 13 5.80 -1.16 5.14
C GLN A 13 5.85 -2.35 6.09
N VAL A 14 6.40 -2.20 7.30
CA VAL A 14 6.37 -3.27 8.33
C VAL A 14 4.93 -3.63 8.68
N ALA A 15 4.08 -2.64 8.99
CA ALA A 15 2.67 -2.88 9.30
C ALA A 15 1.92 -3.54 8.12
N PHE A 16 2.15 -3.09 6.89
CA PHE A 16 1.55 -3.70 5.70
C PHE A 16 2.04 -5.12 5.43
N THR A 17 3.31 -5.42 5.71
CA THR A 17 3.83 -6.79 5.58
C THR A 17 3.16 -7.73 6.57
N VAL A 18 3.02 -7.33 7.84
CA VAL A 18 2.29 -8.12 8.85
C VAL A 18 0.82 -8.28 8.44
N MET A 19 0.19 -7.22 7.91
CA MET A 19 -1.16 -7.32 7.35
C MET A 19 -1.25 -8.38 6.25
N VAL A 20 -0.27 -8.43 5.33
CA VAL A 20 -0.27 -9.40 4.21
C VAL A 20 -0.18 -10.85 4.71
N VAL A 21 0.52 -11.13 5.80
CA VAL A 21 0.54 -12.46 6.42
C VAL A 21 -0.89 -12.87 6.84
N PHE A 22 -1.61 -11.99 7.54
CA PHE A 22 -3.01 -12.26 7.91
C PHE A 22 -3.94 -12.35 6.69
N VAL A 23 -3.70 -11.53 5.66
CA VAL A 23 -4.46 -11.59 4.40
C VAL A 23 -4.27 -12.96 3.72
N LYS A 24 -3.04 -13.50 3.68
CA LYS A 24 -2.79 -14.84 3.12
C LYS A 24 -3.65 -15.90 3.79
N ILE A 25 -3.70 -15.91 5.12
CA ILE A 25 -4.52 -16.87 5.89
C ILE A 25 -6.01 -16.69 5.56
N ALA A 26 -6.51 -15.45 5.57
CA ALA A 26 -7.93 -15.19 5.31
C ALA A 26 -8.33 -15.51 3.86
N ARG A 27 -7.41 -15.36 2.92
CA ARG A 27 -7.63 -15.59 1.48
C ARG A 27 -7.71 -17.06 1.07
N GLU A 28 -7.39 -17.98 1.95
CA GLU A 28 -7.58 -19.41 1.68
C GLU A 28 -9.06 -19.75 1.50
N GLU A 29 -9.95 -19.04 2.23
CA GLU A 29 -11.39 -19.31 2.20
C GLU A 29 -12.23 -18.12 1.71
N LEU A 30 -11.77 -16.87 1.91
CA LEU A 30 -12.53 -15.67 1.58
C LEU A 30 -12.10 -15.05 0.26
N SER A 31 -13.05 -14.46 -0.45
CA SER A 31 -12.78 -13.64 -1.63
C SER A 31 -12.05 -12.34 -1.28
N THR A 32 -11.46 -11.70 -2.29
CA THR A 32 -10.84 -10.37 -2.16
C THR A 32 -11.78 -9.32 -1.54
N PHE A 33 -13.03 -9.32 -1.99
CA PHE A 33 -14.00 -8.31 -1.56
C PHE A 33 -14.45 -8.54 -0.11
N GLU A 34 -14.58 -9.80 0.31
CA GLU A 34 -14.86 -10.15 1.71
C GLU A 34 -13.74 -9.69 2.64
N VAL A 35 -12.47 -9.99 2.31
CA VAL A 35 -11.33 -9.53 3.12
C VAL A 35 -11.28 -8.00 3.17
N ALA A 36 -11.52 -7.30 2.05
CA ALA A 36 -11.56 -5.84 2.01
C ALA A 36 -12.71 -5.25 2.85
N LEU A 37 -13.88 -5.91 2.83
CA LEU A 37 -15.04 -5.53 3.63
C LEU A 37 -14.74 -5.69 5.13
N TRP A 38 -14.34 -6.89 5.56
CA TRP A 38 -14.09 -7.18 6.97
C TRP A 38 -12.92 -6.40 7.55
N ARG A 39 -11.89 -6.13 6.75
CA ARG A 39 -10.85 -5.16 7.09
C ARG A 39 -11.43 -3.80 7.47
N SER A 40 -12.39 -3.31 6.69
CA SER A 40 -13.01 -2.00 6.92
C SER A 40 -13.97 -2.02 8.11
N VAL A 41 -14.70 -3.13 8.31
CA VAL A 41 -15.57 -3.34 9.48
C VAL A 41 -14.78 -3.26 10.79
N VAL A 42 -13.56 -3.77 10.81
CA VAL A 42 -12.67 -3.66 12.00
C VAL A 42 -12.06 -2.25 12.08
N ALA A 43 -11.58 -1.71 10.98
CA ALA A 43 -10.84 -0.43 10.97
C ALA A 43 -11.70 0.79 11.31
N VAL A 44 -12.94 0.84 10.80
CA VAL A 44 -13.80 2.03 10.94
C VAL A 44 -14.17 2.30 12.40
N PRO A 45 -14.68 1.34 13.20
CA PRO A 45 -14.97 1.58 14.61
C PRO A 45 -13.75 2.02 15.42
N VAL A 46 -12.58 1.42 15.16
CA VAL A 46 -11.32 1.79 15.83
C VAL A 46 -10.97 3.25 15.54
N LEU A 47 -11.02 3.66 14.28
CA LEU A 47 -10.74 5.04 13.87
C LEU A 47 -11.79 6.03 14.41
N MET A 48 -13.07 5.67 14.39
CA MET A 48 -14.13 6.50 14.96
C MET A 48 -13.92 6.72 16.46
N LEU A 49 -13.55 5.68 17.20
CA LEU A 49 -13.26 5.80 18.62
C LEU A 49 -12.00 6.65 18.88
N MET A 50 -10.92 6.42 18.14
CA MET A 50 -9.66 7.18 18.27
C MET A 50 -9.84 8.66 17.97
N TYR A 51 -10.69 9.01 17.01
CA TYR A 51 -10.87 10.37 16.50
C TYR A 51 -12.27 10.94 16.78
N ARG A 52 -12.97 10.41 17.80
CA ARG A 52 -14.34 10.84 18.17
C ARG A 52 -14.48 12.31 18.48
N ASN A 53 -13.41 12.94 18.98
CA ASN A 53 -13.41 14.37 19.38
C ASN A 53 -13.02 15.30 18.22
N LEU A 54 -12.77 14.78 17.02
CA LEU A 54 -12.44 15.57 15.84
C LEU A 54 -13.66 15.70 14.92
N SER A 55 -13.74 16.82 14.20
CA SER A 55 -14.69 16.91 13.08
C SER A 55 -14.26 15.97 11.97
N TRP A 56 -15.18 15.14 11.48
CA TRP A 56 -14.93 14.21 10.37
C TRP A 56 -15.12 14.85 8.99
N GLN A 57 -15.32 16.18 8.96
CA GLN A 57 -15.42 16.93 7.72
C GLN A 57 -14.05 17.02 7.04
N ILE A 58 -14.07 16.98 5.71
CA ILE A 58 -12.91 17.20 4.85
C ILE A 58 -13.25 18.36 3.92
N SER A 59 -12.32 19.32 3.81
CA SER A 59 -12.49 20.51 2.98
C SER A 59 -12.49 20.17 1.48
N ASP A 60 -11.56 19.31 1.03
CA ASP A 60 -11.45 18.89 -0.37
C ASP A 60 -12.16 17.54 -0.61
N LYS A 61 -13.50 17.62 -0.71
CA LYS A 61 -14.38 16.46 -0.94
C LYS A 61 -14.04 15.72 -2.25
N LYS A 62 -13.64 16.45 -3.28
CA LYS A 62 -13.27 15.85 -4.59
C LYS A 62 -12.01 15.00 -4.46
N THR A 63 -10.99 15.53 -3.79
CA THR A 63 -9.73 14.80 -3.63
C THR A 63 -9.89 13.56 -2.75
N ILE A 64 -10.68 13.63 -1.66
CA ILE A 64 -10.92 12.43 -0.84
C ILE A 64 -11.75 11.38 -1.58
N PHE A 65 -12.74 11.77 -2.37
CA PHE A 65 -13.49 10.85 -3.22
C PHE A 65 -12.58 10.14 -4.22
N LEU A 66 -11.71 10.88 -4.93
CA LEU A 66 -10.72 10.30 -5.85
C LEU A 66 -9.71 9.41 -5.11
N ARG A 67 -9.31 9.77 -3.89
CA ARG A 67 -8.43 8.93 -3.05
C ARG A 67 -9.09 7.59 -2.71
N VAL A 68 -10.38 7.59 -2.38
CA VAL A 68 -11.14 6.37 -2.06
C VAL A 68 -11.32 5.49 -3.29
N THR A 69 -11.83 6.05 -4.38
CA THR A 69 -12.16 5.27 -5.60
C THR A 69 -10.91 4.69 -6.25
N LEU A 70 -9.87 5.49 -6.44
CA LEU A 70 -8.62 5.02 -7.03
C LEU A 70 -7.85 4.09 -6.08
N GLY A 71 -7.90 4.35 -4.77
CA GLY A 71 -7.31 3.44 -3.78
C GLY A 71 -8.01 2.07 -3.74
N PHE A 72 -9.33 2.04 -3.86
CA PHE A 72 -10.10 0.80 -3.98
C PHE A 72 -9.85 0.12 -5.34
N GLY A 73 -9.82 0.88 -6.44
CA GLY A 73 -9.45 0.39 -7.76
C GLY A 73 -8.06 -0.24 -7.78
N ALA A 74 -7.07 0.38 -7.12
CA ALA A 74 -5.73 -0.18 -6.96
C ALA A 74 -5.76 -1.53 -6.24
N LEU A 75 -6.53 -1.64 -5.16
CA LEU A 75 -6.69 -2.87 -4.40
C LEU A 75 -7.31 -3.98 -5.26
N CYS A 76 -8.41 -3.71 -5.95
CA CYS A 76 -9.09 -4.67 -6.81
C CYS A 76 -8.18 -5.13 -7.97
N SER A 77 -7.47 -4.19 -8.62
CA SER A 77 -6.55 -4.49 -9.72
C SER A 77 -5.36 -5.33 -9.24
N PHE A 78 -4.78 -5.00 -8.09
CA PHE A 78 -3.68 -5.75 -7.48
C PHE A 78 -4.09 -7.20 -7.17
N PHE A 79 -5.24 -7.38 -6.54
CA PHE A 79 -5.72 -8.72 -6.20
C PHE A 79 -6.18 -9.51 -7.44
N GLY A 80 -6.72 -8.83 -8.47
CA GLY A 80 -7.01 -9.43 -9.76
C GLY A 80 -5.74 -9.95 -10.43
N ALA A 81 -4.67 -9.14 -10.45
CA ALA A 81 -3.37 -9.52 -10.99
C ALA A 81 -2.74 -10.71 -10.23
N ALA A 82 -2.89 -10.75 -8.92
CA ALA A 82 -2.35 -11.81 -8.06
C ALA A 82 -2.95 -13.20 -8.36
N LYS A 83 -4.07 -13.27 -9.09
CA LYS A 83 -4.67 -14.54 -9.50
C LYS A 83 -3.87 -15.26 -10.59
N GLY A 84 -3.15 -14.51 -11.43
CA GLY A 84 -2.47 -15.09 -12.59
C GLY A 84 -0.99 -14.70 -12.74
N LEU A 85 -0.42 -13.91 -11.83
CA LEU A 85 1.00 -13.59 -11.80
C LEU A 85 1.69 -14.21 -10.59
N TYR A 86 2.96 -14.59 -10.77
CA TYR A 86 3.83 -14.90 -9.65
C TYR A 86 3.97 -13.67 -8.73
N ILE A 87 4.14 -13.93 -7.43
CA ILE A 87 4.24 -12.87 -6.41
C ILE A 87 5.44 -11.94 -6.70
N ALA A 88 6.54 -12.48 -7.21
CA ALA A 88 7.72 -11.72 -7.58
C ALA A 88 7.42 -10.72 -8.71
N ASP A 89 6.76 -11.15 -9.79
CA ASP A 89 6.40 -10.32 -10.94
C ASP A 89 5.43 -9.21 -10.52
N LEU A 90 4.37 -9.57 -9.79
CA LEU A 90 3.38 -8.62 -9.26
C LEU A 90 4.04 -7.59 -8.33
N SER A 91 4.94 -8.05 -7.45
CA SER A 91 5.66 -7.17 -6.53
C SER A 91 6.57 -6.21 -7.28
N LEU A 92 7.31 -6.67 -8.30
CA LEU A 92 8.20 -5.80 -9.09
C LEU A 92 7.40 -4.77 -9.90
N ILE A 93 6.33 -5.18 -10.59
CA ILE A 93 5.46 -4.26 -11.35
C ILE A 93 4.90 -3.18 -10.41
N SER A 94 4.50 -3.57 -9.20
CA SER A 94 4.02 -2.62 -8.19
C SER A 94 5.08 -1.57 -7.80
N LYS A 95 6.38 -1.87 -7.95
CA LYS A 95 7.48 -0.90 -7.68
C LYS A 95 7.64 0.18 -8.75
N ILE A 96 6.88 0.12 -9.84
CA ILE A 96 6.72 1.26 -10.78
C ILE A 96 5.95 2.41 -10.09
N GLN A 97 5.10 2.12 -9.11
CA GLN A 97 4.28 3.11 -8.40
C GLN A 97 5.08 4.30 -7.83
N PRO A 98 6.25 4.16 -7.16
CA PRO A 98 7.04 5.30 -6.69
C PRO A 98 7.49 6.24 -7.82
N ILE A 99 7.85 5.70 -8.98
CA ILE A 99 8.22 6.47 -10.17
C ILE A 99 7.02 7.29 -10.64
N LEU A 100 5.85 6.66 -10.73
CA LEU A 100 4.62 7.34 -11.11
C LEU A 100 4.23 8.44 -10.09
N VAL A 101 4.45 8.23 -8.79
CA VAL A 101 4.24 9.28 -7.78
C VAL A 101 5.14 10.47 -8.03
N ALA A 102 6.42 10.25 -8.34
CA ALA A 102 7.37 11.33 -8.61
C ALA A 102 7.02 12.13 -9.89
N LEU A 103 6.45 11.46 -10.89
CA LEU A 103 5.96 12.09 -12.13
C LEU A 103 4.65 12.85 -11.92
N LEU A 104 3.71 12.27 -11.19
CA LEU A 104 2.36 12.81 -11.01
C LEU A 104 2.29 13.93 -9.96
N ALA A 105 3.13 13.89 -8.91
CA ALA A 105 3.06 14.85 -7.82
C ALA A 105 3.26 16.31 -8.31
N PRO A 106 4.24 16.66 -9.14
CA PRO A 106 4.38 18.02 -9.64
C PRO A 106 3.23 18.46 -10.55
N ILE A 107 2.57 17.54 -11.25
CA ILE A 107 1.43 17.81 -12.13
C ILE A 107 0.15 18.07 -11.30
N LEU A 108 -0.12 17.22 -10.31
CA LEU A 108 -1.38 17.23 -9.56
C LEU A 108 -1.36 18.15 -8.33
N ILE A 109 -0.17 18.48 -7.81
CA ILE A 109 -0.02 19.31 -6.61
C ILE A 109 0.67 20.64 -6.92
N GLY A 110 1.72 20.59 -7.74
CA GLY A 110 2.48 21.77 -8.13
C GLY A 110 4.00 21.53 -8.19
N SER A 111 4.72 22.47 -8.83
CA SER A 111 6.16 22.37 -9.10
C SER A 111 7.04 22.19 -7.85
N SER A 112 6.55 22.58 -6.67
CA SER A 112 7.26 22.36 -5.39
C SER A 112 7.48 20.88 -5.05
N GLU A 113 6.71 19.98 -5.66
CA GLU A 113 6.84 18.52 -5.48
C GLU A 113 7.79 17.86 -6.51
N LYS A 114 8.43 18.61 -7.39
CA LYS A 114 9.42 18.06 -8.34
C LYS A 114 10.50 17.28 -7.60
N ALA A 115 10.77 16.07 -8.08
CA ALA A 115 11.88 15.25 -7.63
C ALA A 115 13.21 15.82 -8.13
N SER A 116 14.24 15.84 -7.28
CA SER A 116 15.58 16.25 -7.67
C SER A 116 16.27 15.15 -8.47
N PRO A 117 17.35 15.47 -9.26
CA PRO A 117 18.14 14.45 -9.94
C PRO A 117 18.68 13.37 -8.98
N LYS A 118 19.07 13.75 -7.74
CA LYS A 118 19.45 12.78 -6.69
C LYS A 118 18.33 11.79 -6.43
N LEU A 119 17.09 12.26 -6.27
CA LEU A 119 15.94 11.37 -6.01
C LEU A 119 15.69 10.42 -7.18
N TRP A 120 15.80 10.88 -8.42
CA TRP A 120 15.68 10.02 -9.60
C TRP A 120 16.77 8.93 -9.62
N GLY A 121 18.03 9.29 -9.34
CA GLY A 121 19.12 8.31 -9.22
C GLY A 121 18.84 7.26 -8.13
N LEU A 122 18.37 7.68 -6.94
CA LEU A 122 18.02 6.76 -5.86
C LEU A 122 16.83 5.86 -6.20
N MET A 123 15.83 6.38 -6.94
CA MET A 123 14.70 5.58 -7.41
C MET A 123 15.15 4.50 -8.39
N SER A 124 16.02 4.86 -9.35
CA SER A 124 16.58 3.90 -10.30
C SER A 124 17.41 2.83 -9.59
N LEU A 125 18.26 3.24 -8.65
CA LEU A 125 19.07 2.31 -7.83
C LEU A 125 18.19 1.34 -7.04
N ALA A 126 17.16 1.86 -6.35
CA ALA A 126 16.23 1.04 -5.58
C ALA A 126 15.41 0.09 -6.47
N MET A 127 15.02 0.52 -7.67
CA MET A 127 14.31 -0.33 -8.64
C MET A 127 15.19 -1.48 -9.12
N VAL A 128 16.46 -1.21 -9.46
CA VAL A 128 17.43 -2.24 -9.84
C VAL A 128 17.64 -3.23 -8.69
N GLY A 129 17.80 -2.74 -7.46
CA GLY A 129 17.89 -3.58 -6.27
C GLY A 129 16.66 -4.48 -6.09
N CYS A 130 15.44 -3.94 -6.26
CA CYS A 130 14.22 -4.73 -6.21
C CYS A 130 14.12 -5.76 -7.34
N ALA A 131 14.56 -5.42 -8.56
CA ALA A 131 14.56 -6.36 -9.67
C ALA A 131 15.49 -7.55 -9.41
N ILE A 132 16.69 -7.32 -8.88
CA ILE A 132 17.63 -8.39 -8.50
C ILE A 132 17.05 -9.20 -7.34
N LEU A 133 16.51 -8.54 -6.30
CA LEU A 133 15.98 -9.19 -5.10
C LEU A 133 14.82 -10.13 -5.43
N LEU A 134 13.89 -9.68 -6.26
CA LEU A 134 12.67 -10.44 -6.58
C LEU A 134 12.91 -11.50 -7.68
N ALA A 135 13.96 -11.34 -8.51
CA ALA A 135 14.30 -12.22 -9.63
C ALA A 135 13.05 -12.69 -10.43
N PRO A 136 12.25 -11.74 -10.97
CA PRO A 136 10.96 -12.05 -11.60
C PRO A 136 11.14 -12.82 -12.92
N SER A 137 10.13 -13.61 -13.30
CA SER A 137 10.05 -14.27 -14.61
C SER A 137 9.63 -13.32 -15.75
N LEU A 138 9.01 -12.18 -15.39
CA LEU A 138 8.56 -11.13 -16.31
C LEU A 138 7.55 -11.59 -17.38
N GLU A 139 6.65 -12.46 -17.04
CA GLU A 139 5.51 -12.83 -17.91
C GLU A 139 4.47 -11.69 -17.99
N VAL A 140 4.84 -10.56 -18.62
CA VAL A 140 4.06 -9.32 -18.60
C VAL A 140 2.95 -9.28 -19.65
N GLY A 141 2.93 -10.18 -20.64
CA GLY A 141 2.02 -10.13 -21.80
C GLY A 141 0.58 -10.55 -21.56
N SER A 142 0.17 -10.80 -20.32
CA SER A 142 -1.17 -11.27 -19.97
C SER A 142 -2.09 -10.16 -19.46
N ILE A 143 -3.41 -10.42 -19.43
CA ILE A 143 -4.40 -9.54 -18.79
C ILE A 143 -4.02 -9.25 -17.32
N TYR A 144 -3.36 -10.18 -16.64
CA TYR A 144 -2.90 -10.04 -15.27
C TYR A 144 -1.74 -9.04 -15.14
N GLY A 145 -0.84 -9.00 -16.14
CA GLY A 145 0.20 -7.97 -16.23
C GLY A 145 -0.41 -6.57 -16.40
N LEU A 146 -1.41 -6.43 -17.25
CA LEU A 146 -2.16 -5.18 -17.42
C LEU A 146 -2.83 -4.75 -16.10
N LEU A 147 -3.46 -5.65 -15.39
CA LEU A 147 -4.07 -5.36 -14.08
C LEU A 147 -3.00 -4.92 -13.05
N ALA A 148 -1.82 -5.51 -13.03
CA ALA A 148 -0.72 -5.09 -12.16
C ALA A 148 -0.24 -3.65 -12.46
N VAL A 149 -0.12 -3.29 -13.74
CA VAL A 149 0.21 -1.92 -14.16
C VAL A 149 -0.90 -0.94 -13.75
N MET A 150 -2.17 -1.29 -13.98
CA MET A 150 -3.31 -0.48 -13.53
C MET A 150 -3.32 -0.28 -12.01
N ALA A 151 -3.00 -1.32 -11.24
CA ALA A 151 -2.85 -1.23 -9.80
C ALA A 151 -1.77 -0.22 -9.40
N ALA A 152 -0.61 -0.23 -10.06
CA ALA A 152 0.47 0.73 -9.82
C ALA A 152 0.03 2.17 -10.17
N ILE A 153 -0.67 2.38 -11.29
CA ILE A 153 -1.18 3.69 -11.72
C ILE A 153 -2.21 4.23 -10.71
N PHE A 154 -3.22 3.44 -10.36
CA PHE A 154 -4.25 3.84 -9.40
C PHE A 154 -3.66 4.11 -8.02
N SER A 155 -2.73 3.26 -7.56
CA SER A 155 -2.02 3.45 -6.30
C SER A 155 -1.21 4.74 -6.29
N ALA A 156 -0.49 5.05 -7.38
CA ALA A 156 0.29 6.28 -7.49
C ALA A 156 -0.59 7.53 -7.35
N HIS A 157 -1.71 7.59 -8.07
CA HIS A 157 -2.67 8.69 -7.93
C HIS A 157 -3.23 8.79 -6.51
N ALA A 158 -3.63 7.66 -5.93
CA ALA A 158 -4.15 7.61 -4.58
C ALA A 158 -3.14 8.15 -3.55
N HIS A 159 -1.84 7.86 -3.70
CA HIS A 159 -0.78 8.37 -2.83
C HIS A 159 -0.51 9.86 -3.04
N VAL A 160 -0.54 10.34 -4.28
CA VAL A 160 -0.44 11.78 -4.57
C VAL A 160 -1.61 12.54 -3.94
N PHE A 161 -2.83 11.99 -3.96
CA PHE A 161 -3.98 12.60 -3.30
C PHE A 161 -3.86 12.60 -1.77
N ILE A 162 -3.23 11.61 -1.14
CA ILE A 162 -2.88 11.71 0.28
C ILE A 162 -2.00 12.95 0.53
N ARG A 163 -0.99 13.16 -0.31
CA ARG A 163 -0.11 14.33 -0.19
C ARG A 163 -0.84 15.64 -0.44
N ARG A 164 -1.77 15.68 -1.38
CA ARG A 164 -2.63 16.85 -1.65
C ARG A 164 -3.49 17.18 -0.43
N LEU A 165 -4.00 16.18 0.27
CA LEU A 165 -4.78 16.31 1.51
C LEU A 165 -3.93 16.60 2.77
N ARG A 166 -2.66 16.98 2.63
CA ARG A 166 -1.73 17.17 3.78
C ARG A 166 -2.18 18.19 4.84
N LYS A 167 -3.12 19.07 4.52
CA LYS A 167 -3.71 20.02 5.47
C LYS A 167 -4.72 19.35 6.40
N GLU A 168 -5.36 18.29 5.94
CA GLU A 168 -6.34 17.51 6.70
C GLU A 168 -5.69 16.68 7.81
N HIS A 169 -6.49 16.24 8.77
CA HIS A 169 -5.99 15.36 9.83
C HIS A 169 -5.77 13.93 9.27
N PRO A 170 -4.60 13.30 9.47
CA PRO A 170 -4.28 11.99 8.90
C PRO A 170 -5.31 10.91 9.24
N GLY A 171 -5.78 10.88 10.49
CA GLY A 171 -6.80 9.92 10.93
C GLY A 171 -8.12 10.07 10.19
N ILE A 172 -8.52 11.31 9.86
CA ILE A 172 -9.76 11.57 9.12
C ILE A 172 -9.62 11.12 7.66
N ILE A 173 -8.46 11.35 7.02
CA ILE A 173 -8.19 10.83 5.67
C ILE A 173 -8.30 9.30 5.66
N VAL A 174 -7.73 8.62 6.66
CA VAL A 174 -7.77 7.15 6.77
C VAL A 174 -9.19 6.66 7.07
N LEU A 175 -9.93 7.34 7.94
CA LEU A 175 -11.34 7.02 8.25
C LEU A 175 -12.20 7.05 6.97
N TRP A 176 -12.11 8.13 6.18
CA TRP A 176 -12.84 8.23 4.91
C TRP A 176 -12.42 7.16 3.91
N PHE A 177 -11.11 6.86 3.84
CA PHE A 177 -10.62 5.81 2.95
C PHE A 177 -11.12 4.42 3.37
N GLN A 178 -11.05 4.07 4.66
CA GLN A 178 -11.51 2.78 5.15
C GLN A 178 -13.03 2.63 5.04
N GLY A 179 -13.79 3.68 5.42
CA GLY A 179 -15.24 3.68 5.29
C GLY A 179 -15.70 3.58 3.84
N GLY A 180 -15.17 4.42 2.97
CA GLY A 180 -15.51 4.39 1.54
C GLY A 180 -15.10 3.09 0.84
N SER A 181 -13.91 2.56 1.15
CA SER A 181 -13.48 1.24 0.64
C SER A 181 -14.37 0.10 1.16
N GLY A 182 -14.84 0.20 2.41
CA GLY A 182 -15.79 -0.76 2.98
C GLY A 182 -17.13 -0.76 2.26
N ILE A 183 -17.67 0.42 1.96
CA ILE A 183 -18.91 0.56 1.17
C ILE A 183 -18.73 -0.04 -0.23
N LEU A 184 -17.64 0.29 -0.91
CA LEU A 184 -17.36 -0.25 -2.25
C LEU A 184 -17.14 -1.77 -2.22
N ALA A 185 -16.48 -2.30 -1.19
CA ALA A 185 -16.30 -3.74 -1.00
C ALA A 185 -17.63 -4.45 -0.70
N MET A 186 -18.49 -3.83 0.10
CA MET A 186 -19.84 -4.34 0.38
C MET A 186 -20.67 -4.42 -0.90
N LEU A 187 -20.66 -3.36 -1.71
CA LEU A 187 -21.35 -3.37 -3.00
C LEU A 187 -20.79 -4.45 -3.93
N ALA A 188 -19.46 -4.62 -3.97
CA ALA A 188 -18.82 -5.67 -4.77
C ALA A 188 -19.21 -7.07 -4.28
N CYS A 189 -19.29 -7.33 -2.97
CA CYS A 189 -19.78 -8.59 -2.42
C CYS A 189 -21.24 -8.86 -2.84
N LEU A 190 -22.11 -7.86 -2.71
CA LEU A 190 -23.52 -8.00 -3.11
C LEU A 190 -23.67 -8.27 -4.60
N LEU A 191 -22.88 -7.63 -5.46
CA LEU A 191 -22.92 -7.81 -6.91
C LEU A 191 -22.33 -9.16 -7.36
N THR A 192 -21.31 -9.68 -6.66
CA THR A 192 -20.60 -10.90 -7.08
C THR A 192 -21.10 -12.17 -6.38
N LEU A 193 -21.52 -12.06 -5.11
CA LEU A 193 -21.93 -13.19 -4.28
C LEU A 193 -23.44 -13.18 -3.98
N GLY A 194 -24.15 -12.10 -4.29
CA GLY A 194 -25.57 -11.92 -3.95
C GLY A 194 -25.85 -11.72 -2.45
N THR A 195 -24.84 -11.82 -1.60
CA THR A 195 -24.95 -11.75 -0.14
C THR A 195 -23.66 -11.22 0.50
N ILE A 196 -23.73 -10.95 1.80
CA ILE A 196 -22.55 -10.66 2.64
C ILE A 196 -22.37 -11.83 3.59
N PRO A 197 -21.50 -12.81 3.26
CA PRO A 197 -21.31 -13.96 4.12
C PRO A 197 -20.54 -13.57 5.39
N LEU A 198 -20.97 -14.15 6.53
CA LEU A 198 -20.20 -14.04 7.76
C LEU A 198 -18.96 -14.94 7.66
N PRO A 199 -17.79 -14.47 8.08
CA PRO A 199 -16.58 -15.30 8.06
C PRO A 199 -16.67 -16.43 9.07
N PRO A 200 -16.05 -17.59 8.80
CA PRO A 200 -15.88 -18.66 9.76
C PRO A 200 -15.21 -18.19 11.06
N ASN A 201 -15.55 -18.80 12.18
CA ASN A 201 -15.08 -18.37 13.50
C ASN A 201 -13.55 -18.31 13.62
N HIS A 202 -12.82 -19.22 13.00
CA HIS A 202 -11.36 -19.28 13.04
C HIS A 202 -10.68 -18.15 12.25
N LEU A 203 -11.40 -17.48 11.34
CA LEU A 203 -10.86 -16.37 10.54
C LEU A 203 -11.02 -14.99 11.19
N TRP A 204 -11.77 -14.88 12.32
CA TRP A 204 -11.91 -13.57 12.98
C TRP A 204 -10.60 -13.00 13.48
N LEU A 205 -9.72 -13.84 14.06
CA LEU A 205 -8.40 -13.38 14.51
C LEU A 205 -7.54 -12.84 13.35
N PRO A 206 -7.37 -13.57 12.24
CA PRO A 206 -6.72 -13.03 11.05
C PRO A 206 -7.37 -11.72 10.54
N LEU A 207 -8.70 -11.65 10.45
CA LEU A 207 -9.41 -10.46 9.94
C LEU A 207 -9.24 -9.23 10.83
N VAL A 208 -9.25 -9.41 12.16
CA VAL A 208 -8.92 -8.35 13.12
C VAL A 208 -7.48 -7.89 12.91
N GLY A 209 -6.54 -8.83 12.75
CA GLY A 209 -5.15 -8.54 12.41
C GLY A 209 -5.02 -7.73 11.11
N VAL A 210 -5.74 -8.11 10.06
CA VAL A 210 -5.79 -7.34 8.79
C VAL A 210 -6.28 -5.92 9.04
N GLY A 211 -7.40 -5.75 9.75
CA GLY A 211 -8.00 -4.42 10.00
C GLY A 211 -7.09 -3.51 10.81
N LEU A 212 -6.49 -4.02 11.90
CA LEU A 212 -5.60 -3.25 12.77
C LEU A 212 -4.28 -2.88 12.07
N MET A 213 -3.64 -3.83 11.40
CA MET A 213 -2.37 -3.59 10.71
C MET A 213 -2.57 -2.70 9.47
N ALA A 214 -3.69 -2.87 8.74
CA ALA A 214 -4.07 -1.94 7.67
C ALA A 214 -4.26 -0.52 8.20
N THR A 215 -4.93 -0.36 9.33
CA THR A 215 -5.15 0.96 9.96
C THR A 215 -3.82 1.60 10.36
N LEU A 216 -2.97 0.87 11.06
CA LEU A 216 -1.64 1.34 11.46
C LEU A 216 -0.79 1.74 10.26
N GLY A 217 -0.70 0.88 9.24
CA GLY A 217 0.06 1.15 8.02
C GLY A 217 -0.48 2.38 7.27
N GLN A 218 -1.79 2.51 7.14
CA GLN A 218 -2.43 3.67 6.49
C GLN A 218 -2.20 4.97 7.28
N LEU A 219 -2.24 4.95 8.61
CA LEU A 219 -1.97 6.12 9.44
C LEU A 219 -0.51 6.57 9.30
N LEU A 220 0.43 5.63 9.42
CA LEU A 220 1.87 5.91 9.27
C LEU A 220 2.20 6.44 7.87
N MET A 221 1.68 5.80 6.83
CA MET A 221 1.85 6.23 5.44
C MET A 221 1.24 7.63 5.21
N THR A 222 0.01 7.87 5.66
CA THR A 222 -0.64 9.17 5.50
C THR A 222 0.13 10.26 6.23
N LEU A 223 0.66 9.97 7.43
CA LEU A 223 1.50 10.89 8.18
C LEU A 223 2.84 11.15 7.48
N ALA A 224 3.43 10.14 6.83
CA ALA A 224 4.64 10.29 6.02
C ALA A 224 4.42 11.28 4.87
N TYR A 225 3.36 11.08 4.09
CA TYR A 225 2.97 11.98 2.99
C TYR A 225 2.55 13.37 3.47
N LYS A 226 2.02 13.52 4.69
CA LYS A 226 1.75 14.83 5.28
C LYS A 226 3.04 15.61 5.53
N ARG A 227 4.09 14.94 6.00
CA ARG A 227 5.34 15.59 6.48
C ARG A 227 6.38 15.83 5.40
N THR A 228 6.40 15.02 4.35
CA THR A 228 7.51 15.01 3.38
C THR A 228 6.97 14.97 1.95
N LYS A 229 7.76 15.45 0.98
CA LYS A 229 7.42 15.42 -0.45
C LYS A 229 7.07 14.02 -0.92
N ALA A 230 6.12 13.92 -1.84
CA ALA A 230 5.58 12.66 -2.30
C ALA A 230 6.64 11.71 -2.85
N ALA A 231 7.56 12.21 -3.69
CA ALA A 231 8.64 11.41 -4.28
C ALA A 231 9.57 10.81 -3.20
N THR A 232 9.98 11.61 -2.19
CA THR A 232 10.86 11.15 -1.11
C THR A 232 10.21 10.04 -0.28
N VAL A 233 8.91 10.17 0.04
CA VAL A 233 8.17 9.13 0.76
C VAL A 233 7.99 7.88 -0.11
N ALA A 234 7.71 8.06 -1.40
CA ALA A 234 7.52 6.95 -2.32
C ALA A 234 8.79 6.07 -2.46
N ILE A 235 9.99 6.68 -2.52
CA ILE A 235 11.26 5.93 -2.55
C ILE A 235 11.40 5.03 -1.32
N ALA A 236 11.05 5.52 -0.13
CA ALA A 236 11.14 4.73 1.10
C ALA A 236 10.25 3.45 1.06
N SER A 237 9.23 3.39 0.20
CA SER A 237 8.40 2.19 0.03
C SER A 237 9.10 1.03 -0.70
N TYR A 238 10.27 1.27 -1.32
CA TYR A 238 11.11 0.18 -1.85
C TYR A 238 11.67 -0.73 -0.76
N ALA A 239 11.63 -0.31 0.50
CA ALA A 239 11.96 -1.18 1.64
C ALA A 239 10.96 -2.35 1.83
N GLY A 240 9.73 -2.26 1.25
CA GLY A 240 8.69 -3.28 1.41
C GLY A 240 9.15 -4.71 1.09
N PRO A 241 9.78 -5.00 -0.05
CA PRO A 241 10.30 -6.35 -0.37
C PRO A 241 11.31 -6.87 0.65
N LEU A 242 12.17 -6.02 1.20
CA LEU A 242 13.11 -6.41 2.26
C LEU A 242 12.40 -6.83 3.54
N VAL A 243 11.39 -6.06 3.94
CA VAL A 243 10.56 -6.39 5.11
C VAL A 243 9.79 -7.70 4.87
N ALA A 244 9.31 -7.92 3.64
CA ALA A 244 8.62 -9.16 3.26
C ALA A 244 9.54 -10.38 3.36
N VAL A 245 10.79 -10.29 2.88
CA VAL A 245 11.81 -11.35 3.07
C VAL A 245 12.03 -11.64 4.55
N GLY A 246 12.17 -10.60 5.39
CA GLY A 246 12.28 -10.79 6.84
C GLY A 246 11.10 -11.52 7.44
N ALA A 247 9.88 -11.21 6.98
CA ALA A 247 8.67 -11.91 7.42
C ALA A 247 8.63 -13.37 6.93
N ASP A 248 9.08 -13.64 5.70
CA ASP A 248 9.14 -15.01 5.17
C ASP A 248 10.13 -15.89 5.96
N VAL A 249 11.28 -15.33 6.37
CA VAL A 249 12.22 -16.03 7.26
C VAL A 249 11.59 -16.35 8.63
N VAL A 250 10.96 -15.34 9.25
CA VAL A 250 10.43 -15.47 10.62
C VAL A 250 9.15 -16.32 10.67
N ALA A 251 8.24 -16.14 9.70
CA ALA A 251 6.93 -16.79 9.73
C ALA A 251 6.91 -18.17 9.05
N PHE A 252 7.77 -18.38 8.04
CA PHE A 252 7.71 -19.56 7.18
C PHE A 252 9.04 -20.33 7.11
N ASN A 253 10.10 -19.91 7.82
CA ASN A 253 11.46 -20.50 7.76
C ASN A 253 12.03 -20.58 6.33
N VAL A 254 11.64 -19.64 5.45
CA VAL A 254 12.17 -19.55 4.08
C VAL A 254 13.43 -18.70 4.09
N PHE A 255 14.59 -19.31 3.91
CA PHE A 255 15.88 -18.60 3.89
C PHE A 255 16.12 -17.89 2.56
N PRO A 256 16.68 -16.66 2.60
CA PRO A 256 16.92 -15.88 1.40
C PRO A 256 18.00 -16.51 0.50
N THR A 257 17.78 -16.41 -0.80
CA THR A 257 18.71 -16.81 -1.85
C THR A 257 19.74 -15.70 -2.12
N TRP A 258 20.81 -15.98 -2.87
CA TRP A 258 21.89 -15.04 -3.14
C TRP A 258 21.41 -13.69 -3.73
N ASN A 259 20.46 -13.74 -4.66
CA ASN A 259 19.86 -12.55 -5.25
C ASN A 259 19.21 -11.61 -4.22
N VAL A 260 18.65 -12.17 -3.14
CA VAL A 260 18.06 -11.38 -2.04
C VAL A 260 19.13 -10.61 -1.27
N TYR A 261 20.30 -11.22 -1.03
CA TYR A 261 21.41 -10.52 -0.36
C TYR A 261 21.95 -9.38 -1.24
N VAL A 262 22.18 -9.61 -2.52
CA VAL A 262 22.68 -8.59 -3.45
C VAL A 262 21.68 -7.49 -3.67
N GLY A 263 20.46 -7.82 -4.11
CA GLY A 263 19.41 -6.84 -4.38
C GLY A 263 18.99 -6.08 -3.11
N GLY A 264 18.91 -6.79 -1.96
CA GLY A 264 18.61 -6.21 -0.67
C GLY A 264 19.64 -5.18 -0.22
N SER A 265 20.93 -5.47 -0.39
CA SER A 265 22.01 -4.52 -0.06
C SER A 265 21.91 -3.23 -0.89
N ILE A 266 21.54 -3.33 -2.17
CA ILE A 266 21.33 -2.17 -3.05
C ILE A 266 20.13 -1.33 -2.56
N VAL A 267 19.02 -1.98 -2.19
CA VAL A 267 17.84 -1.27 -1.65
C VAL A 267 18.15 -0.57 -0.34
N VAL A 268 18.90 -1.24 0.56
CA VAL A 268 19.36 -0.64 1.83
C VAL A 268 20.24 0.58 1.57
N LEU A 269 21.21 0.46 0.64
CA LEU A 269 22.09 1.58 0.25
C LEU A 269 21.28 2.77 -0.25
N ALA A 270 20.31 2.55 -1.16
CA ALA A 270 19.43 3.62 -1.65
C ALA A 270 18.62 4.25 -0.51
N GLY A 271 18.14 3.45 0.46
CA GLY A 271 17.43 3.93 1.64
C GLY A 271 18.29 4.77 2.59
N VAL A 272 19.53 4.36 2.85
CA VAL A 272 20.49 5.11 3.67
C VAL A 272 20.87 6.45 3.02
N LEU A 273 21.11 6.45 1.70
CA LEU A 273 21.43 7.68 0.95
C LEU A 273 20.22 8.64 0.82
N LEU A 274 19.02 8.17 1.11
CA LEU A 274 17.79 8.96 1.13
C LEU A 274 17.63 9.73 2.46
N LEU A 275 18.09 9.17 3.58
CA LEU A 275 17.96 9.76 4.93
C LEU A 275 18.95 10.90 5.14
#